data_61ce69744105cbfd2db39ca36ab14705
#
_entry.id   61ce69744105cbfd2db39ca36ab14705
#
_cell.length_a   1.000
_cell.length_b   1.000
_cell.length_c   1.000
_cell.angle_alpha   90.00
_cell.angle_beta   90.00
_cell.angle_gamma   90.00
#
_symmetry.space_group_name_H-M   'P 1'
#
loop_
_entity.id
_entity.type
_entity.pdbx_description
1 polymer ?
#
loop_
_entity_poly.entity_id
_entity_poly.type
_entity_poly.pdbx_seq_one_letter_code
_entity_poly.pdbx_strand_id
1 'polypeptide(L)'
;MEQVNPLSRPRHFIWNTAETRPTEQFSFYREAICQAFMNLTPESATTSCFPAKVETIRFGAGAVNRVVLPEHTVQRSRSDIAASSESCFYLNFKLAGRCRILQGKRDISLTRGQVGICDSDREVTLLHDRGPTLEVVSFWVPSRALRDRLPVGFDFEAERVSDDSHVGHLIVETARSLNAGALRMAEDDSVRLFGVLLDLVALSLLRRSRAQTTEAASFADATVLALRRAIHERLREQGLTVATIAGAVGISERYVHKLFGRSGTTFSDYVMERRLDGAAADLRDQAMTDREIGAIAFDWGFSDLSHFTRRFKQRFGCRPRDWRSAR
;
A
#
# COMPACT_ATOMS: atom_id res chain seq x y z
N MET A 1 -15.62 -20.25 -8.32
CA MET A 1 -14.55 -19.30 -8.73
C MET A 1 -13.32 -19.68 -7.93
N GLU A 2 -12.33 -20.30 -8.57
CA GLU A 2 -11.06 -20.66 -7.93
C GLU A 2 -10.32 -19.38 -7.49
N GLN A 3 -9.98 -19.31 -6.22
CA GLN A 3 -9.10 -18.28 -5.70
C GLN A 3 -7.70 -18.51 -6.29
N VAL A 4 -7.38 -17.79 -7.35
CA VAL A 4 -6.04 -17.80 -7.93
C VAL A 4 -5.07 -17.24 -6.91
N ASN A 5 -4.15 -18.07 -6.45
CA ASN A 5 -3.07 -17.70 -5.53
C ASN A 5 -2.30 -16.49 -6.10
N PRO A 6 -2.23 -15.34 -5.40
CA PRO A 6 -1.54 -14.15 -5.90
C PRO A 6 -0.05 -14.35 -6.23
N LEU A 7 0.57 -15.41 -5.69
CA LEU A 7 1.99 -15.74 -5.95
C LEU A 7 2.22 -16.51 -7.26
N SER A 8 1.16 -16.94 -7.97
CA SER A 8 1.26 -17.64 -9.26
C SER A 8 1.12 -16.72 -10.47
N ARG A 9 0.93 -15.41 -10.27
CA ARG A 9 0.73 -14.47 -11.37
C ARG A 9 2.07 -14.04 -11.98
N PRO A 10 2.19 -13.94 -13.31
CA PRO A 10 3.42 -13.51 -13.97
C PRO A 10 3.85 -12.12 -13.49
N ARG A 11 5.19 -11.88 -13.45
CA ARG A 11 5.78 -10.60 -13.05
C ARG A 11 5.35 -9.45 -13.97
N HIS A 12 5.14 -9.72 -15.25
CA HIS A 12 4.80 -8.74 -16.27
C HIS A 12 3.70 -9.26 -17.17
N PHE A 13 2.68 -8.46 -17.41
CA PHE A 13 1.60 -8.75 -18.35
C PHE A 13 1.00 -7.47 -18.92
N ILE A 14 0.46 -7.61 -20.11
CA ILE A 14 -0.11 -6.51 -20.91
C ILE A 14 -1.48 -6.95 -21.40
N TRP A 15 -2.45 -6.07 -21.26
CA TRP A 15 -3.73 -6.14 -21.95
C TRP A 15 -3.82 -4.98 -22.94
N ASN A 16 -4.18 -5.29 -24.16
CA ASN A 16 -4.34 -4.31 -25.21
C ASN A 16 -5.69 -4.51 -25.90
N THR A 17 -6.59 -3.57 -25.75
CA THR A 17 -7.92 -3.67 -26.35
C THR A 17 -7.91 -3.64 -27.88
N ALA A 18 -6.83 -3.18 -28.52
CA ALA A 18 -6.66 -3.25 -29.97
C ALA A 18 -6.64 -4.70 -30.51
N GLU A 19 -6.43 -5.70 -29.64
CA GLU A 19 -6.46 -7.11 -30.00
C GLU A 19 -7.87 -7.71 -29.94
N THR A 20 -8.88 -6.92 -29.56
CA THR A 20 -10.30 -7.34 -29.50
C THR A 20 -11.18 -6.54 -30.46
N ARG A 21 -12.39 -7.04 -30.71
CA ARG A 21 -13.35 -6.33 -31.54
C ARG A 21 -13.77 -5.01 -30.90
N PRO A 22 -14.00 -3.93 -31.66
CA PRO A 22 -14.35 -2.63 -31.11
C PRO A 22 -15.49 -2.67 -30.09
N THR A 23 -16.52 -3.48 -30.34
CA THR A 23 -17.69 -3.66 -29.46
C THR A 23 -17.38 -4.39 -28.13
N GLU A 24 -16.25 -5.10 -28.06
CA GLU A 24 -15.83 -5.88 -26.90
C GLU A 24 -14.72 -5.17 -26.11
N GLN A 25 -14.15 -4.10 -26.63
CA GLN A 25 -13.00 -3.41 -26.06
C GLN A 25 -13.25 -2.92 -24.63
N PHE A 26 -14.43 -2.36 -24.39
CA PHE A 26 -14.73 -1.83 -23.05
C PHE A 26 -14.93 -2.95 -22.01
N SER A 27 -15.58 -4.05 -22.36
CA SER A 27 -15.73 -5.21 -21.48
C SER A 27 -14.37 -5.87 -21.17
N PHE A 28 -13.51 -5.99 -22.18
CA PHE A 28 -12.14 -6.48 -22.01
C PHE A 28 -11.31 -5.55 -21.10
N TYR A 29 -11.42 -4.23 -21.28
CA TYR A 29 -10.78 -3.25 -20.40
C TYR A 29 -11.26 -3.36 -18.96
N ARG A 30 -12.57 -3.53 -18.72
CA ARG A 30 -13.12 -3.73 -17.36
C ARG A 30 -12.51 -4.94 -16.66
N GLU A 31 -12.36 -6.04 -17.38
CA GLU A 31 -11.70 -7.24 -16.85
C GLU A 31 -10.23 -6.98 -16.55
N ALA A 32 -9.50 -6.37 -17.50
CA ALA A 32 -8.08 -6.03 -17.33
C ALA A 32 -7.82 -5.14 -16.11
N ILE A 33 -8.65 -4.11 -15.88
CA ILE A 33 -8.53 -3.22 -14.73
C ILE A 33 -8.78 -3.97 -13.41
N CYS A 34 -9.79 -4.85 -13.37
CA CYS A 34 -10.06 -5.64 -12.17
C CYS A 34 -8.93 -6.64 -11.85
N GLN A 35 -8.23 -7.14 -12.87
CA GLN A 35 -7.08 -8.02 -12.68
C GLN A 35 -5.79 -7.28 -12.31
N ALA A 36 -5.59 -6.08 -12.87
CA ALA A 36 -4.40 -5.25 -12.64
C ALA A 36 -4.44 -4.55 -11.27
N PHE A 37 -5.61 -4.15 -10.85
CA PHE A 37 -5.81 -3.37 -9.61
C PHE A 37 -6.55 -4.21 -8.57
N MET A 38 -7.83 -3.97 -8.40
CA MET A 38 -8.78 -4.72 -7.57
C MET A 38 -10.19 -4.48 -8.14
N ASN A 39 -11.21 -4.91 -7.41
CA ASN A 39 -12.60 -4.66 -7.82
C ASN A 39 -12.84 -3.15 -8.00
N LEU A 40 -12.99 -2.75 -9.24
CA LEU A 40 -13.27 -1.39 -9.69
C LEU A 40 -14.38 -1.43 -10.72
N THR A 41 -15.19 -0.39 -10.78
CA THR A 41 -16.26 -0.24 -11.75
C THR A 41 -15.94 0.93 -12.70
N PRO A 42 -15.30 0.67 -13.87
CA PRO A 42 -15.15 1.67 -14.91
C PRO A 42 -16.46 1.91 -15.66
N GLU A 43 -16.72 3.18 -15.96
CA GLU A 43 -17.88 3.66 -16.71
C GLU A 43 -17.42 4.60 -17.84
N SER A 44 -17.98 4.46 -19.03
CA SER A 44 -17.71 5.33 -20.16
C SER A 44 -18.98 5.64 -20.95
N ALA A 45 -19.09 6.87 -21.42
CA ALA A 45 -20.14 7.26 -22.35
C ALA A 45 -19.99 6.58 -23.72
N THR A 46 -18.78 6.19 -24.10
CA THR A 46 -18.44 5.53 -25.36
C THR A 46 -17.89 4.15 -25.10
N THR A 47 -18.69 3.12 -25.40
CA THR A 47 -18.31 1.71 -25.20
C THR A 47 -18.03 0.97 -26.50
N SER A 48 -18.44 1.54 -27.63
CA SER A 48 -18.33 0.92 -28.98
C SER A 48 -16.93 0.99 -29.60
N CYS A 49 -16.05 1.84 -29.04
CA CYS A 49 -14.63 1.90 -29.42
C CYS A 49 -13.87 2.43 -28.19
N PHE A 50 -13.13 1.56 -27.50
CA PHE A 50 -12.41 1.92 -26.30
C PHE A 50 -10.94 1.46 -26.39
N PRO A 51 -10.10 2.20 -27.15
CA PRO A 51 -8.69 1.85 -27.31
C PRO A 51 -7.94 2.10 -25.99
N ALA A 52 -7.61 1.03 -25.27
CA ALA A 52 -6.90 1.10 -24.01
C ALA A 52 -5.78 0.07 -23.96
N LYS A 53 -4.74 0.40 -23.18
CA LYS A 53 -3.64 -0.52 -22.86
C LYS A 53 -3.39 -0.47 -21.36
N VAL A 54 -3.36 -1.63 -20.73
CA VAL A 54 -3.00 -1.82 -19.32
C VAL A 54 -1.75 -2.68 -19.27
N GLU A 55 -0.68 -2.18 -18.67
CA GLU A 55 0.57 -2.91 -18.46
C GLU A 55 0.86 -2.96 -16.96
N THR A 56 1.04 -4.16 -16.41
CA THR A 56 1.35 -4.37 -15.00
C THR A 56 2.71 -5.01 -14.85
N ILE A 57 3.54 -4.44 -13.97
CA ILE A 57 4.85 -4.97 -13.58
C ILE A 57 4.83 -5.12 -12.06
N ARG A 58 5.01 -6.35 -11.57
CA ARG A 58 5.04 -6.69 -10.14
C ARG A 58 6.48 -6.80 -9.65
N PHE A 59 6.72 -6.36 -8.42
CA PHE A 59 8.00 -6.51 -7.74
C PHE A 59 7.76 -6.58 -6.22
N GLY A 60 8.29 -7.58 -5.59
CA GLY A 60 8.02 -7.83 -4.16
C GLY A 60 6.52 -7.79 -3.86
N ALA A 61 6.13 -6.95 -2.91
CA ALA A 61 4.72 -6.76 -2.54
C ALA A 61 4.00 -5.64 -3.31
N GLY A 62 4.70 -4.91 -4.20
CA GLY A 62 4.15 -3.78 -4.95
C GLY A 62 3.95 -4.06 -6.44
N ALA A 63 3.32 -3.13 -7.13
CA ALA A 63 3.19 -3.15 -8.59
C ALA A 63 3.17 -1.75 -9.19
N VAL A 64 3.63 -1.66 -10.44
CA VAL A 64 3.45 -0.51 -11.32
C VAL A 64 2.44 -0.87 -12.39
N ASN A 65 1.35 -0.13 -12.48
CA ASN A 65 0.34 -0.26 -13.51
C ASN A 65 0.40 0.96 -14.42
N ARG A 66 0.75 0.77 -15.69
CA ARG A 66 0.68 1.80 -16.73
C ARG A 66 -0.62 1.66 -17.47
N VAL A 67 -1.39 2.72 -17.54
CA VAL A 67 -2.68 2.70 -18.23
C VAL A 67 -2.73 3.84 -19.23
N VAL A 68 -2.95 3.49 -20.49
CA VAL A 68 -3.27 4.40 -21.59
C VAL A 68 -4.73 4.15 -21.96
N LEU A 69 -5.53 5.19 -22.00
CA LEU A 69 -6.98 5.04 -22.05
C LEU A 69 -7.66 6.31 -22.58
N PRO A 70 -8.88 6.20 -23.13
CA PRO A 70 -9.71 7.36 -23.41
C PRO A 70 -10.39 7.92 -22.15
N GLU A 71 -11.12 9.01 -22.32
CA GLU A 71 -11.92 9.61 -21.25
C GLU A 71 -12.94 8.62 -20.68
N HIS A 72 -12.96 8.49 -19.35
CA HIS A 72 -13.89 7.64 -18.61
C HIS A 72 -13.84 7.92 -17.11
N THR A 73 -14.78 7.33 -16.39
CA THR A 73 -14.84 7.36 -14.93
C THR A 73 -14.51 5.98 -14.37
N VAL A 74 -13.81 5.92 -13.27
CA VAL A 74 -13.62 4.68 -12.49
C VAL A 74 -14.14 4.92 -11.08
N GLN A 75 -15.04 4.06 -10.65
CA GLN A 75 -15.59 4.08 -9.29
C GLN A 75 -15.12 2.87 -8.50
N ARG A 76 -14.92 3.07 -7.21
CA ARG A 76 -14.81 2.03 -6.22
C ARG A 76 -15.89 2.25 -5.17
N SER A 77 -16.91 1.43 -5.22
CA SER A 77 -18.09 1.50 -4.36
C SER A 77 -17.88 0.69 -3.07
N ARG A 78 -18.83 0.81 -2.13
CA ARG A 78 -18.88 -0.02 -0.91
C ARG A 78 -18.96 -1.52 -1.23
N SER A 79 -19.68 -1.88 -2.29
CA SER A 79 -19.76 -3.28 -2.73
C SER A 79 -18.43 -3.79 -3.26
N ASP A 80 -17.67 -2.96 -4.00
CA ASP A 80 -16.33 -3.31 -4.48
C ASP A 80 -15.35 -3.49 -3.32
N ILE A 81 -15.44 -2.62 -2.30
CA ILE A 81 -14.63 -2.70 -1.08
C ILE A 81 -14.96 -4.00 -0.32
N ALA A 82 -16.22 -4.29 -0.10
CA ALA A 82 -16.67 -5.48 0.64
C ALA A 82 -16.29 -6.80 -0.07
N ALA A 83 -16.22 -6.79 -1.41
CA ALA A 83 -15.83 -7.94 -2.22
C ALA A 83 -14.30 -8.13 -2.34
N SER A 84 -13.49 -7.20 -1.83
CA SER A 84 -12.02 -7.25 -1.89
C SER A 84 -11.45 -7.85 -0.61
N SER A 85 -10.49 -8.78 -0.77
CA SER A 85 -9.74 -9.37 0.36
C SER A 85 -8.45 -8.60 0.69
N GLU A 86 -8.06 -7.68 -0.16
CA GLU A 86 -6.82 -6.92 -0.04
C GLU A 86 -7.12 -5.44 0.16
N SER A 87 -6.22 -4.75 0.85
CA SER A 87 -6.25 -3.33 1.15
C SER A 87 -4.98 -2.66 0.64
N CYS A 88 -5.12 -1.57 -0.10
CA CYS A 88 -3.98 -0.85 -0.67
C CYS A 88 -4.22 0.65 -0.74
N PHE A 89 -3.16 1.38 -1.06
CA PHE A 89 -3.23 2.74 -1.58
C PHE A 89 -2.90 2.73 -3.07
N TYR A 90 -3.53 3.61 -3.83
CA TYR A 90 -3.15 3.91 -5.20
C TYR A 90 -2.40 5.22 -5.26
N LEU A 91 -1.13 5.16 -5.65
CA LEU A 91 -0.32 6.35 -5.89
C LEU A 91 -0.31 6.62 -7.41
N ASN A 92 -1.07 7.60 -7.85
CA ASN A 92 -1.34 7.90 -9.25
C ASN A 92 -0.42 9.00 -9.75
N PHE A 93 0.49 8.68 -10.66
CA PHE A 93 1.37 9.60 -11.37
C PHE A 93 0.81 9.90 -12.76
N LYS A 94 0.39 11.12 -13.00
CA LYS A 94 -0.22 11.53 -14.26
C LYS A 94 0.83 11.88 -15.30
N LEU A 95 0.84 11.17 -16.44
CA LEU A 95 1.78 11.41 -17.54
C LEU A 95 1.14 12.22 -18.68
N ALA A 96 -0.15 12.02 -18.96
CA ALA A 96 -0.89 12.79 -19.97
C ALA A 96 -2.37 12.94 -19.57
N GLY A 97 -2.98 14.07 -19.97
CA GLY A 97 -4.35 14.45 -19.63
C GLY A 97 -4.50 14.89 -18.17
N ARG A 98 -5.72 14.86 -17.66
CA ARG A 98 -6.07 15.22 -16.28
C ARG A 98 -6.84 14.09 -15.60
N CYS A 99 -6.69 13.96 -14.30
CA CYS A 99 -7.50 13.10 -13.45
C CYS A 99 -7.97 13.89 -12.23
N ARG A 100 -9.27 13.83 -11.91
CA ARG A 100 -9.78 14.27 -10.61
C ARG A 100 -10.04 13.04 -9.75
N ILE A 101 -9.64 13.12 -8.50
CA ILE A 101 -9.84 12.08 -7.49
C ILE A 101 -10.76 12.64 -6.42
N LEU A 102 -11.97 12.05 -6.32
CA LEU A 102 -12.97 12.40 -5.33
C LEU A 102 -12.98 11.29 -4.27
N GLN A 103 -12.69 11.63 -3.03
CA GLN A 103 -12.71 10.70 -1.91
C GLN A 103 -13.12 11.42 -0.63
N GLY A 104 -14.23 11.02 -0.03
CA GLY A 104 -14.79 11.68 1.13
C GLY A 104 -15.09 13.14 0.85
N LYS A 105 -14.46 14.05 1.57
CA LYS A 105 -14.60 15.51 1.39
C LYS A 105 -13.54 16.10 0.45
N ARG A 106 -12.62 15.30 -0.05
CA ARG A 106 -11.51 15.73 -0.90
C ARG A 106 -11.88 15.63 -2.37
N ASP A 107 -11.50 16.64 -3.11
CA ASP A 107 -11.54 16.73 -4.57
C ASP A 107 -10.18 17.27 -5.02
N ILE A 108 -9.32 16.39 -5.51
CA ILE A 108 -7.98 16.77 -5.96
C ILE A 108 -7.89 16.57 -7.47
N SER A 109 -7.24 17.52 -8.13
CA SER A 109 -6.95 17.44 -9.57
C SER A 109 -5.47 17.17 -9.78
N LEU A 110 -5.19 16.21 -10.65
CA LEU A 110 -3.85 15.86 -11.10
C LEU A 110 -3.71 16.15 -12.58
N THR A 111 -2.70 16.92 -12.92
CA THR A 111 -2.26 17.20 -14.28
C THR A 111 -0.92 16.52 -14.54
N ARG A 112 -0.42 16.64 -15.78
CA ARG A 112 0.86 16.05 -16.17
C ARG A 112 1.97 16.38 -15.19
N GLY A 113 2.71 15.36 -14.76
CA GLY A 113 3.84 15.47 -13.82
C GLY A 113 3.43 15.47 -12.35
N GLN A 114 2.14 15.41 -12.03
CA GLN A 114 1.66 15.40 -10.66
C GLN A 114 1.36 13.99 -10.15
N VAL A 115 1.54 13.82 -8.85
CA VAL A 115 1.31 12.56 -8.13
C VAL A 115 0.29 12.79 -7.02
N GLY A 116 -0.72 11.93 -6.97
CA GLY A 116 -1.73 11.90 -5.92
C GLY A 116 -1.93 10.50 -5.38
N ILE A 117 -2.40 10.42 -4.15
CA ILE A 117 -2.67 9.15 -3.45
C ILE A 117 -4.12 9.08 -3.02
N CYS A 118 -4.72 7.89 -3.04
CA CYS A 118 -6.02 7.60 -2.46
C CYS A 118 -6.04 6.24 -1.77
N ASP A 119 -6.96 6.08 -0.82
CA ASP A 119 -7.13 4.87 -0.01
C ASP A 119 -8.17 3.94 -0.65
N SER A 120 -7.83 2.68 -0.93
CA SER A 120 -8.76 1.70 -1.50
C SER A 120 -9.81 1.19 -0.51
N ASP A 121 -9.63 1.41 0.78
CA ASP A 121 -10.60 1.00 1.82
C ASP A 121 -11.75 1.99 1.95
N ARG A 122 -11.78 3.03 1.11
CA ARG A 122 -12.81 4.06 1.05
C ARG A 122 -13.36 4.18 -0.36
N GLU A 123 -14.63 4.60 -0.45
CA GLU A 123 -15.24 4.95 -1.74
C GLU A 123 -14.39 6.02 -2.43
N VAL A 124 -14.10 5.82 -3.71
CA VAL A 124 -13.33 6.77 -4.52
C VAL A 124 -13.88 6.81 -5.94
N THR A 125 -13.89 8.00 -6.52
CA THR A 125 -14.20 8.22 -7.94
C THR A 125 -13.01 8.88 -8.61
N LEU A 126 -12.54 8.27 -9.69
CA LEU A 126 -11.49 8.78 -10.56
C LEU A 126 -12.14 9.27 -11.86
N LEU A 127 -12.08 10.56 -12.10
CA LEU A 127 -12.59 11.17 -13.33
C LEU A 127 -11.39 11.45 -14.22
N HIS A 128 -11.25 10.65 -15.27
CA HIS A 128 -10.21 10.83 -16.28
C HIS A 128 -10.75 11.66 -17.43
N ASP A 129 -10.30 12.89 -17.56
CA ASP A 129 -10.81 13.85 -18.55
C ASP A 129 -9.70 14.60 -19.30
N ARG A 130 -10.15 15.24 -20.40
CA ARG A 130 -9.39 16.18 -21.23
C ARG A 130 -8.14 15.62 -21.89
N GLY A 131 -8.33 15.06 -23.03
CA GLY A 131 -7.27 14.73 -23.99
C GLY A 131 -7.62 13.54 -24.86
N PRO A 132 -7.06 13.49 -26.06
CA PRO A 132 -7.29 12.38 -26.99
C PRO A 132 -6.69 11.06 -26.45
N THR A 133 -5.70 11.16 -25.59
CA THR A 133 -5.07 10.03 -24.91
C THR A 133 -4.71 10.45 -23.51
N LEU A 134 -5.15 9.66 -22.55
CA LEU A 134 -4.84 9.83 -21.13
C LEU A 134 -3.84 8.76 -20.74
N GLU A 135 -2.83 9.16 -19.99
CA GLU A 135 -1.81 8.23 -19.49
C GLU A 135 -1.58 8.43 -18.01
N VAL A 136 -1.67 7.35 -17.26
CA VAL A 136 -1.42 7.31 -15.82
C VAL A 136 -0.55 6.10 -15.47
N VAL A 137 0.39 6.31 -14.57
CA VAL A 137 1.11 5.25 -13.87
C VAL A 137 0.56 5.19 -12.46
N SER A 138 -0.03 4.07 -12.11
CA SER A 138 -0.57 3.84 -10.77
C SER A 138 0.25 2.77 -10.05
N PHE A 139 0.85 3.17 -8.95
CA PHE A 139 1.55 2.22 -8.08
C PHE A 139 0.52 1.61 -7.12
N TRP A 140 0.44 0.30 -7.12
CA TRP A 140 -0.30 -0.46 -6.13
C TRP A 140 0.57 -0.59 -4.88
N VAL A 141 0.15 0.02 -3.80
CA VAL A 141 0.88 0.11 -2.54
C VAL A 141 0.14 -0.69 -1.48
N PRO A 142 0.65 -1.83 -0.99
CA PRO A 142 0.01 -2.54 0.12
C PRO A 142 -0.26 -1.58 1.27
N SER A 143 -1.50 -1.53 1.78
CA SER A 143 -1.90 -0.59 2.84
C SER A 143 -0.91 -0.57 3.98
N ARG A 144 -0.43 -1.74 4.36
CA ARG A 144 0.53 -1.91 5.42
C ARG A 144 1.86 -1.22 5.13
N ALA A 145 2.39 -1.36 3.90
CA ALA A 145 3.68 -0.79 3.53
C ALA A 145 3.73 0.72 3.75
N LEU A 146 2.62 1.44 3.52
CA LEU A 146 2.53 2.86 3.81
C LEU A 146 2.13 3.15 5.26
N ARG A 147 1.14 2.41 5.82
CA ARG A 147 0.68 2.63 7.20
C ARG A 147 1.77 2.43 8.24
N ASP A 148 2.76 1.56 7.98
CA ASP A 148 3.92 1.36 8.86
C ASP A 148 4.86 2.57 8.91
N ARG A 149 4.78 3.45 7.92
CA ARG A 149 5.53 4.71 7.81
C ARG A 149 4.80 5.92 8.38
N LEU A 150 3.54 5.75 8.74
CA LEU A 150 2.67 6.81 9.24
C LEU A 150 2.33 6.59 10.72
N PRO A 151 2.01 7.63 11.50
CA PRO A 151 1.54 7.49 12.87
C PRO A 151 0.31 6.56 12.98
N VAL A 152 0.18 5.88 14.11
CA VAL A 152 -1.01 5.06 14.40
C VAL A 152 -2.24 5.95 14.38
N GLY A 153 -3.29 5.55 13.64
CA GLY A 153 -4.49 6.36 13.50
C GLY A 153 -4.33 7.57 12.57
N PHE A 154 -3.20 7.68 11.88
CA PHE A 154 -3.07 8.68 10.83
C PHE A 154 -4.10 8.35 9.75
N ASP A 155 -5.01 9.28 9.56
CA ASP A 155 -6.09 9.16 8.60
C ASP A 155 -5.97 10.26 7.55
N PHE A 156 -6.23 9.90 6.31
CA PHE A 156 -6.28 10.84 5.21
C PHE A 156 -7.26 10.36 4.15
N GLU A 157 -7.83 11.30 3.46
CA GLU A 157 -8.55 11.10 2.21
C GLU A 157 -7.58 11.34 1.05
N ALA A 158 -8.06 11.38 -0.18
CA ALA A 158 -7.21 11.64 -1.33
C ALA A 158 -6.35 12.91 -1.17
N GLU A 159 -5.06 12.81 -1.44
CA GLU A 159 -4.10 13.92 -1.31
C GLU A 159 -3.18 14.00 -2.54
N ARG A 160 -2.85 15.25 -2.96
CA ARG A 160 -1.79 15.47 -3.94
C ARG A 160 -0.46 15.56 -3.19
N VAL A 161 0.42 14.60 -3.39
CA VAL A 161 1.72 14.50 -2.70
C VAL A 161 2.86 15.18 -3.45
N SER A 162 2.68 15.49 -4.73
CA SER A 162 3.60 16.30 -5.54
C SER A 162 3.22 17.77 -5.44
N ASP A 163 3.75 18.46 -4.45
CA ASP A 163 3.70 19.92 -4.34
C ASP A 163 5.02 20.54 -4.85
N ASP A 164 5.12 21.86 -4.80
CA ASP A 164 6.32 22.60 -5.25
C ASP A 164 7.48 22.52 -4.25
N SER A 165 7.37 21.68 -3.22
CA SER A 165 8.46 21.44 -2.27
C SER A 165 9.51 20.49 -2.84
N HIS A 166 10.72 20.51 -2.26
CA HIS A 166 11.79 19.56 -2.62
C HIS A 166 11.33 18.10 -2.45
N VAL A 167 10.53 17.81 -1.43
CA VAL A 167 9.96 16.48 -1.21
C VAL A 167 9.01 16.09 -2.35
N GLY A 168 8.14 17.02 -2.78
CA GLY A 168 7.24 16.80 -3.92
C GLY A 168 8.00 16.51 -5.21
N HIS A 169 9.07 17.24 -5.49
CA HIS A 169 9.95 16.97 -6.64
C HIS A 169 10.62 15.60 -6.56
N LEU A 170 11.14 15.21 -5.38
CA LEU A 170 11.74 13.88 -5.18
C LEU A 170 10.73 12.76 -5.38
N ILE A 171 9.48 12.94 -4.95
CA ILE A 171 8.39 11.97 -5.21
C ILE A 171 8.20 11.77 -6.72
N VAL A 172 8.12 12.85 -7.48
CA VAL A 172 7.92 12.81 -8.94
C VAL A 172 9.09 12.12 -9.63
N GLU A 173 10.33 12.47 -9.29
CA GLU A 173 11.52 11.88 -9.92
C GLU A 173 11.69 10.40 -9.55
N THR A 174 11.42 10.03 -8.30
CA THR A 174 11.47 8.62 -7.87
C THR A 174 10.38 7.79 -8.55
N ALA A 175 9.15 8.31 -8.65
CA ALA A 175 8.06 7.66 -9.37
C ALA A 175 8.37 7.49 -10.88
N ARG A 176 8.99 8.52 -11.49
CA ARG A 176 9.45 8.48 -12.89
C ARG A 176 10.52 7.42 -13.10
N SER A 177 11.52 7.36 -12.23
CA SER A 177 12.61 6.38 -12.28
C SER A 177 12.11 4.96 -12.12
N LEU A 178 11.22 4.70 -11.16
CA LEU A 178 10.55 3.41 -10.99
C LEU A 178 9.76 3.03 -12.23
N ASN A 179 8.95 3.94 -12.77
CA ASN A 179 8.19 3.69 -13.98
C ASN A 179 9.10 3.33 -15.17
N ALA A 180 10.18 4.09 -15.40
CA ALA A 180 11.09 3.87 -16.52
C ALA A 180 11.92 2.59 -16.35
N GLY A 181 12.28 2.25 -15.12
CA GLY A 181 13.22 1.18 -14.77
C GLY A 181 12.60 -0.17 -14.40
N ALA A 182 11.31 -0.24 -14.12
CA ALA A 182 10.66 -1.41 -13.50
C ALA A 182 10.90 -2.76 -14.20
N LEU A 183 11.11 -2.77 -15.52
CA LEU A 183 11.46 -3.97 -16.30
C LEU A 183 12.96 -4.20 -16.45
N ARG A 184 13.79 -3.18 -16.22
CA ARG A 184 15.24 -3.20 -16.48
C ARG A 184 16.07 -3.34 -15.22
N MET A 185 15.55 -2.87 -14.09
CA MET A 185 16.21 -2.99 -12.80
C MET A 185 16.06 -4.41 -12.25
N ALA A 186 17.03 -4.83 -11.44
CA ALA A 186 16.86 -6.00 -10.60
C ALA A 186 15.64 -5.81 -9.70
N GLU A 187 14.98 -6.91 -9.33
CA GLU A 187 13.77 -6.83 -8.49
C GLU A 187 14.06 -6.19 -7.14
N ASP A 188 15.18 -6.53 -6.51
CA ASP A 188 15.61 -5.96 -5.23
C ASP A 188 15.80 -4.45 -5.30
N ASP A 189 16.36 -3.93 -6.40
CA ASP A 189 16.53 -2.50 -6.60
C ASP A 189 15.17 -1.80 -6.77
N SER A 190 14.24 -2.43 -7.49
CA SER A 190 12.87 -1.94 -7.64
C SER A 190 12.15 -1.88 -6.29
N VAL A 191 12.29 -2.93 -5.45
CA VAL A 191 11.73 -2.99 -4.10
C VAL A 191 12.33 -1.91 -3.20
N ARG A 192 13.64 -1.73 -3.22
CA ARG A 192 14.33 -0.69 -2.42
C ARG A 192 13.91 0.72 -2.84
N LEU A 193 13.90 0.99 -4.15
CA LEU A 193 13.51 2.29 -4.68
C LEU A 193 12.03 2.59 -4.40
N PHE A 194 11.17 1.57 -4.46
CA PHE A 194 9.78 1.68 -4.04
C PHE A 194 9.65 2.02 -2.55
N GLY A 195 10.48 1.41 -1.71
CA GLY A 195 10.58 1.77 -0.28
C GLY A 195 10.90 3.26 -0.09
N VAL A 196 11.88 3.79 -0.82
CA VAL A 196 12.24 5.21 -0.79
C VAL A 196 11.07 6.08 -1.25
N LEU A 197 10.34 5.70 -2.31
CA LEU A 197 9.14 6.43 -2.74
C LEU A 197 8.10 6.49 -1.61
N LEU A 198 7.86 5.40 -0.91
CA LEU A 198 6.91 5.36 0.20
C LEU A 198 7.35 6.21 1.40
N ASP A 199 8.65 6.27 1.69
CA ASP A 199 9.20 7.14 2.73
C ASP A 199 8.99 8.63 2.40
N LEU A 200 9.20 9.02 1.15
CA LEU A 200 8.95 10.37 0.66
C LEU A 200 7.46 10.73 0.69
N VAL A 201 6.59 9.81 0.29
CA VAL A 201 5.13 9.99 0.35
C VAL A 201 4.66 10.16 1.79
N ALA A 202 5.13 9.33 2.71
CA ALA A 202 4.82 9.44 4.14
C ALA A 202 5.28 10.79 4.70
N LEU A 203 6.49 11.23 4.35
CA LEU A 203 7.00 12.55 4.74
C LEU A 203 6.13 13.68 4.22
N SER A 204 5.67 13.63 2.96
CA SER A 204 4.77 14.63 2.38
C SER A 204 3.44 14.70 3.12
N LEU A 205 2.82 13.53 3.40
CA LEU A 205 1.56 13.43 4.13
C LEU A 205 1.70 14.01 5.56
N LEU A 206 2.77 13.66 6.27
CA LEU A 206 3.03 14.17 7.64
C LEU A 206 3.25 15.69 7.67
N ARG A 207 3.95 16.24 6.70
CA ARG A 207 4.14 17.71 6.61
C ARG A 207 2.82 18.44 6.42
N ARG A 208 1.92 17.91 5.59
CA ARG A 208 0.59 18.50 5.33
C ARG A 208 -0.31 18.41 6.55
N SER A 209 -0.32 17.29 7.25
CA SER A 209 -1.06 17.15 8.50
C SER A 209 -0.60 18.15 9.54
N ARG A 210 0.70 18.36 9.68
CA ARG A 210 1.25 19.39 10.60
C ARG A 210 0.86 20.82 10.22
N ALA A 211 0.76 21.11 8.94
CA ALA A 211 0.32 22.44 8.47
C ALA A 211 -1.17 22.71 8.73
N GLN A 212 -1.96 21.67 8.97
CA GLN A 212 -3.40 21.75 9.20
C GLN A 212 -3.81 21.59 10.68
N THR A 213 -2.85 21.23 11.56
CA THR A 213 -3.13 20.90 12.97
C THR A 213 -2.52 21.89 13.94
N THR A 214 -3.26 22.14 15.04
CA THR A 214 -2.78 22.86 16.23
C THR A 214 -1.58 22.15 16.87
N GLU A 215 -0.71 22.88 17.58
CA GLU A 215 0.51 22.36 18.25
C GLU A 215 0.30 21.07 19.07
N ALA A 216 -0.84 20.92 19.72
CA ALA A 216 -1.18 19.74 20.52
C ALA A 216 -1.34 18.44 19.71
N ALA A 217 -1.84 18.54 18.46
CA ALA A 217 -1.97 17.38 17.58
C ALA A 217 -0.60 17.01 16.99
N SER A 218 0.22 18.00 16.65
CA SER A 218 1.61 17.78 16.19
C SER A 218 2.47 17.05 17.22
N PHE A 219 2.28 17.33 18.52
CA PHE A 219 2.99 16.62 19.60
C PHE A 219 2.54 15.15 19.70
N ALA A 220 1.23 14.89 19.61
CA ALA A 220 0.71 13.53 19.63
C ALA A 220 1.25 12.67 18.47
N ASP A 221 1.31 13.23 17.27
CA ASP A 221 1.82 12.54 16.07
C ASP A 221 3.32 12.23 16.18
N ALA A 222 4.12 13.19 16.66
CA ALA A 222 5.54 12.98 16.94
C ALA A 222 5.75 11.89 18.00
N THR A 223 4.92 11.88 19.04
CA THR A 223 4.97 10.88 20.10
C THR A 223 4.64 9.48 19.57
N VAL A 224 3.65 9.35 18.69
CA VAL A 224 3.29 8.07 18.07
C VAL A 224 4.41 7.55 17.17
N LEU A 225 5.09 8.42 16.42
CA LEU A 225 6.24 8.03 15.62
C LEU A 225 7.39 7.53 16.50
N ALA A 226 7.68 8.22 17.60
CA ALA A 226 8.68 7.81 18.58
C ALA A 226 8.33 6.46 19.23
N LEU A 227 7.05 6.25 19.57
CA LEU A 227 6.55 4.97 20.07
C LEU A 227 6.78 3.81 19.09
N ARG A 228 6.42 4.00 17.83
CA ARG A 228 6.60 2.96 16.80
C ARG A 228 8.07 2.61 16.61
N ARG A 229 8.93 3.63 16.56
CA ARG A 229 10.37 3.44 16.45
C ARG A 229 10.90 2.65 17.64
N ALA A 230 10.56 3.05 18.88
CA ALA A 230 10.98 2.37 20.08
C ALA A 230 10.49 0.92 20.17
N ILE A 231 9.27 0.65 19.67
CA ILE A 231 8.74 -0.71 19.56
C ILE A 231 9.53 -1.51 18.51
N HIS A 232 9.75 -0.91 17.32
CA HIS A 232 10.42 -1.61 16.22
C HIS A 232 11.85 -2.02 16.57
N GLU A 233 12.59 -1.14 17.23
CA GLU A 233 13.95 -1.42 17.72
C GLU A 233 14.01 -2.56 18.75
N ARG A 234 12.90 -2.83 19.45
CA ARG A 234 12.80 -3.82 20.53
C ARG A 234 11.85 -4.98 20.23
N LEU A 235 11.37 -5.15 19.01
CA LEU A 235 10.41 -6.20 18.65
C LEU A 235 10.89 -7.62 19.01
N ARG A 236 12.19 -7.85 18.94
CA ARG A 236 12.81 -9.15 19.22
C ARG A 236 13.04 -9.41 20.72
N GLU A 237 12.89 -8.39 21.57
CA GLU A 237 13.04 -8.56 23.01
C GLU A 237 11.87 -9.37 23.58
N GLN A 238 12.16 -10.49 24.25
CA GLN A 238 11.16 -11.24 25.00
C GLN A 238 10.65 -10.37 26.16
N GLY A 239 9.33 -10.40 26.40
CA GLY A 239 8.75 -9.65 27.50
C GLY A 239 8.64 -8.13 27.28
N LEU A 240 8.68 -7.64 26.04
CA LEU A 240 8.46 -6.23 25.74
C LEU A 240 7.12 -5.76 26.32
N THR A 241 7.16 -4.77 27.22
CA THR A 241 6.00 -4.24 27.92
C THR A 241 5.67 -2.81 27.53
N VAL A 242 4.44 -2.39 27.85
CA VAL A 242 4.02 -0.98 27.71
C VAL A 242 4.92 -0.07 28.56
N ALA A 243 5.27 -0.50 29.78
CA ALA A 243 6.12 0.26 30.70
C ALA A 243 7.51 0.55 30.10
N THR A 244 8.15 -0.49 29.50
CA THR A 244 9.46 -0.36 28.86
C THR A 244 9.42 0.67 27.73
N ILE A 245 8.39 0.62 26.89
CA ILE A 245 8.25 1.54 25.75
C ILE A 245 7.85 2.95 26.20
N ALA A 246 6.95 3.06 27.18
CA ALA A 246 6.55 4.33 27.76
C ALA A 246 7.76 5.07 28.36
N GLY A 247 8.61 4.36 29.11
CA GLY A 247 9.86 4.88 29.67
C GLY A 247 10.84 5.32 28.60
N ALA A 248 11.01 4.54 27.52
CA ALA A 248 11.91 4.87 26.43
C ALA A 248 11.50 6.15 25.65
N VAL A 249 10.19 6.45 25.61
CA VAL A 249 9.65 7.62 24.90
C VAL A 249 9.38 8.79 25.86
N GLY A 250 9.48 8.60 27.18
CA GLY A 250 9.24 9.64 28.19
C GLY A 250 7.76 10.01 28.37
N ILE A 251 6.85 9.05 28.23
CA ILE A 251 5.40 9.26 28.40
C ILE A 251 4.81 8.25 29.38
N SER A 252 3.57 8.48 29.83
CA SER A 252 2.88 7.53 30.70
C SER A 252 2.30 6.32 29.94
N GLU A 253 2.23 5.15 30.59
CA GLU A 253 1.58 3.95 30.02
C GLU A 253 0.12 4.23 29.63
N ARG A 254 -0.61 4.99 30.44
CA ARG A 254 -1.98 5.43 30.12
C ARG A 254 -2.05 6.18 28.80
N TYR A 255 -1.06 7.00 28.50
CA TYR A 255 -1.02 7.75 27.24
C TYR A 255 -0.69 6.84 26.06
N VAL A 256 0.18 5.84 26.24
CA VAL A 256 0.40 4.79 25.23
C VAL A 256 -0.91 4.08 24.89
N HIS A 257 -1.64 3.59 25.89
CA HIS A 257 -2.95 2.95 25.67
C HIS A 257 -3.96 3.85 24.97
N LYS A 258 -4.00 5.14 25.35
CA LYS A 258 -4.87 6.13 24.70
C LYS A 258 -4.53 6.30 23.21
N LEU A 259 -3.25 6.33 22.85
CA LEU A 259 -2.80 6.49 21.47
C LEU A 259 -3.14 5.25 20.62
N PHE A 260 -2.90 4.04 21.14
CA PHE A 260 -3.29 2.81 20.43
C PHE A 260 -4.81 2.65 20.32
N GLY A 261 -5.57 2.99 21.38
CA GLY A 261 -7.04 2.95 21.37
C GLY A 261 -7.69 3.85 20.32
N ARG A 262 -7.06 5.00 19.98
CA ARG A 262 -7.51 5.86 18.88
C ARG A 262 -7.46 5.18 17.51
N SER A 263 -6.64 4.16 17.36
CA SER A 263 -6.44 3.39 16.13
C SER A 263 -7.21 2.07 16.12
N GLY A 264 -8.08 1.85 17.11
CA GLY A 264 -8.86 0.61 17.23
C GLY A 264 -8.02 -0.64 17.53
N THR A 265 -6.78 -0.47 18.03
CA THR A 265 -5.89 -1.59 18.37
C THR A 265 -5.35 -1.46 19.79
N THR A 266 -4.70 -2.51 20.29
CA THR A 266 -3.96 -2.46 21.54
C THR A 266 -2.45 -2.49 21.28
N PHE A 267 -1.66 -2.03 22.26
CA PHE A 267 -0.19 -2.17 22.20
C PHE A 267 0.22 -3.63 21.99
N SER A 268 -0.40 -4.55 22.73
CA SER A 268 -0.08 -5.98 22.64
C SER A 268 -0.41 -6.57 21.27
N ASP A 269 -1.55 -6.22 20.70
CA ASP A 269 -1.93 -6.67 19.34
C ASP A 269 -0.98 -6.09 18.30
N TYR A 270 -0.63 -4.81 18.40
CA TYR A 270 0.33 -4.20 17.51
C TYR A 270 1.70 -4.89 17.54
N VAL A 271 2.27 -5.12 18.73
CA VAL A 271 3.56 -5.85 18.88
C VAL A 271 3.45 -7.26 18.33
N MET A 272 2.37 -7.97 18.66
CA MET A 272 2.10 -9.33 18.19
C MET A 272 2.07 -9.39 16.66
N GLU A 273 1.33 -8.48 16.04
CA GLU A 273 1.25 -8.38 14.60
C GLU A 273 2.63 -8.12 13.96
N ARG A 274 3.40 -7.18 14.49
CA ARG A 274 4.73 -6.87 13.96
C ARG A 274 5.69 -8.06 14.07
N ARG A 275 5.64 -8.80 15.17
CA ARG A 275 6.43 -10.03 15.34
C ARG A 275 6.06 -11.12 14.36
N LEU A 276 4.76 -11.34 14.14
CA LEU A 276 4.28 -12.32 13.16
C LEU A 276 4.73 -11.97 11.75
N ASP A 277 4.76 -10.70 11.41
CA ASP A 277 5.16 -10.25 10.09
C ASP A 277 6.66 -10.45 9.84
N GLY A 278 7.47 -10.10 10.82
CA GLY A 278 8.89 -10.33 10.74
C GLY A 278 9.20 -11.83 10.65
N ALA A 279 8.54 -12.65 11.46
CA ALA A 279 8.67 -14.10 11.38
C ALA A 279 8.22 -14.65 10.01
N ALA A 280 7.16 -14.10 9.42
CA ALA A 280 6.68 -14.50 8.10
C ALA A 280 7.67 -14.13 6.99
N ALA A 281 8.36 -13.00 7.11
CA ALA A 281 9.43 -12.61 6.20
C ALA A 281 10.64 -13.55 6.33
N ASP A 282 11.12 -13.79 7.55
CA ASP A 282 12.25 -14.69 7.81
C ASP A 282 11.96 -16.13 7.35
N LEU A 283 10.71 -16.61 7.49
CA LEU A 283 10.29 -17.92 6.98
C LEU A 283 10.37 -18.07 5.46
N ARG A 284 10.32 -16.96 4.71
CA ARG A 284 10.45 -16.91 3.25
C ARG A 284 11.85 -16.56 2.79
N ASP A 285 12.72 -16.13 3.68
CA ASP A 285 14.10 -15.81 3.35
C ASP A 285 14.89 -17.10 3.05
N GLN A 286 15.58 -17.12 1.90
CA GLN A 286 16.43 -18.24 1.51
C GLN A 286 17.59 -18.46 2.48
N ALA A 287 18.13 -17.39 3.04
CA ALA A 287 19.21 -17.45 4.05
C ALA A 287 18.76 -18.11 5.36
N MET A 288 17.45 -18.18 5.61
CA MET A 288 16.86 -18.75 6.81
C MET A 288 16.25 -20.15 6.59
N THR A 289 16.51 -20.77 5.43
CA THR A 289 15.87 -22.06 5.05
C THR A 289 16.18 -23.19 6.03
N ASP A 290 17.42 -23.28 6.52
CA ASP A 290 17.88 -24.33 7.43
C ASP A 290 17.56 -24.06 8.90
N ARG A 291 17.03 -22.86 9.23
CA ARG A 291 16.65 -22.54 10.60
C ARG A 291 15.33 -23.18 10.97
N GLU A 292 15.25 -23.74 12.17
CA GLU A 292 14.00 -24.26 12.71
C GLU A 292 12.94 -23.18 12.87
N ILE A 293 11.67 -23.51 12.58
CA ILE A 293 10.55 -22.58 12.73
C ILE A 293 10.41 -22.07 14.16
N GLY A 294 10.70 -22.94 15.15
CA GLY A 294 10.72 -22.58 16.56
C GLY A 294 11.79 -21.53 16.87
N ALA A 295 12.99 -21.70 16.33
CA ALA A 295 14.07 -20.72 16.50
C ALA A 295 13.70 -19.35 15.94
N ILE A 296 13.12 -19.30 14.74
CA ILE A 296 12.63 -18.04 14.14
C ILE A 296 11.55 -17.40 15.03
N ALA A 297 10.61 -18.19 15.57
CA ALA A 297 9.58 -17.68 16.46
C ALA A 297 10.20 -17.09 17.74
N PHE A 298 11.15 -17.77 18.37
CA PHE A 298 11.84 -17.30 19.57
C PHE A 298 12.66 -16.02 19.30
N ASP A 299 13.35 -15.94 18.16
CA ASP A 299 14.08 -14.74 17.76
C ASP A 299 13.16 -13.52 17.59
N TRP A 300 11.90 -13.74 17.22
CA TRP A 300 10.88 -12.69 17.16
C TRP A 300 10.14 -12.48 18.49
N GLY A 301 10.72 -12.94 19.60
CA GLY A 301 10.24 -12.67 20.95
C GLY A 301 8.99 -13.45 21.35
N PHE A 302 8.64 -14.54 20.67
CA PHE A 302 7.64 -15.48 21.16
C PHE A 302 8.25 -16.38 22.23
N SER A 303 7.51 -16.63 23.30
CA SER A 303 7.92 -17.56 24.38
C SER A 303 7.30 -18.95 24.24
N ASP A 304 6.29 -19.10 23.36
CA ASP A 304 5.53 -20.33 23.16
C ASP A 304 5.24 -20.56 21.68
N LEU A 305 5.73 -21.70 21.18
CA LEU A 305 5.58 -22.10 19.76
C LEU A 305 4.11 -22.42 19.41
N SER A 306 3.35 -22.95 20.35
CA SER A 306 1.92 -23.25 20.14
C SER A 306 1.11 -21.97 19.98
N HIS A 307 1.40 -20.98 20.82
CA HIS A 307 0.83 -19.64 20.72
C HIS A 307 1.21 -18.96 19.40
N PHE A 308 2.48 -19.01 19.02
CA PHE A 308 2.96 -18.50 17.72
C PHE A 308 2.21 -19.14 16.56
N THR A 309 2.16 -20.49 16.51
CA THR A 309 1.52 -21.22 15.40
C THR A 309 0.04 -20.87 15.26
N ARG A 310 -0.69 -20.76 16.38
CA ARG A 310 -2.09 -20.40 16.40
C ARG A 310 -2.32 -18.98 15.89
N ARG A 311 -1.55 -18.00 16.38
CA ARG A 311 -1.65 -16.59 15.98
C ARG A 311 -1.22 -16.40 14.52
N PHE A 312 -0.18 -17.13 14.07
CA PHE A 312 0.28 -17.11 12.70
C PHE A 312 -0.81 -17.62 11.74
N LYS A 313 -1.43 -18.78 12.06
CA LYS A 313 -2.55 -19.31 11.25
C LYS A 313 -3.74 -18.36 11.22
N GLN A 314 -4.07 -17.74 12.35
CA GLN A 314 -5.15 -16.75 12.41
C GLN A 314 -4.88 -15.55 11.50
N ARG A 315 -3.62 -15.10 11.39
CA ARG A 315 -3.24 -13.93 10.60
C ARG A 315 -3.05 -14.23 9.11
N PHE A 316 -2.39 -15.33 8.78
CA PHE A 316 -1.99 -15.65 7.40
C PHE A 316 -2.81 -16.77 6.74
N GLY A 317 -3.79 -17.33 7.44
CA GLY A 317 -4.67 -18.38 6.93
C GLY A 317 -4.07 -19.80 6.88
N CYS A 318 -2.74 -19.93 6.99
CA CYS A 318 -2.03 -21.21 6.94
C CYS A 318 -1.00 -21.34 8.06
N ARG A 319 -0.48 -22.55 8.28
CA ARG A 319 0.54 -22.78 9.30
C ARG A 319 1.91 -22.24 8.86
N PRO A 320 2.83 -21.91 9.78
CA PRO A 320 4.18 -21.45 9.45
C PRO A 320 4.95 -22.39 8.52
N ARG A 321 4.76 -23.71 8.66
CA ARG A 321 5.38 -24.73 7.80
C ARG A 321 4.88 -24.61 6.36
N ASP A 322 3.55 -24.49 6.20
CA ASP A 322 2.92 -24.40 4.89
C ASP A 322 3.31 -23.07 4.19
N TRP A 323 3.42 -21.99 5.00
CA TRP A 323 3.88 -20.69 4.54
C TRP A 323 5.32 -20.72 4.01
N ARG A 324 6.22 -21.44 4.70
CA ARG A 324 7.61 -21.66 4.25
C ARG A 324 7.67 -22.48 2.96
N SER A 325 6.82 -23.50 2.82
CA SER A 325 6.82 -24.40 1.66
C SER A 325 6.14 -23.80 0.43
N ALA A 326 5.35 -22.75 0.58
CA ALA A 326 4.64 -22.06 -0.50
C ALA A 326 5.51 -21.00 -1.21
N ARG A 327 6.80 -21.30 -1.42
CA ARG A 327 7.78 -20.48 -2.16
C ARG A 327 7.56 -20.53 -3.66
#